data_dab374638a05c8d424a9470f8eaddd6e
#
_entry.id   dab374638a05c8d424a9470f8eaddd6e
#
_cell.length_a   1.000
_cell.length_b   1.000
_cell.length_c   1.000
_cell.angle_alpha   90.00
_cell.angle_beta   90.00
_cell.angle_gamma   90.00
#
_symmetry.space_group_name_H-M   'P 1'
#
loop_
_entity.id
_entity.type
_entity.pdbx_description
1 polymer ?
#
loop_
_entity_poly.entity_id
_entity_poly.type
_entity_poly.pdbx_seq_one_letter_code
_entity_poly.pdbx_strand_id
1 'polypeptide(L)'
;MAKVYTIASGKGGTGKTTTTINLGTSLAQMGHRTTVLDADLGMANLGLLLGLEEEPVTLHEVLSGDQRIKNAVYEGPEGLQVVPAGLTLEGFQKADPEKLQDALSYIIDNTEYLLIDAPAGLSKDSVIPLAVADEVLLVVNPELSSMADGLKTRVMTDKVGSDVGGIVLTRAGSAGDDLDVSRVEDLLEAEVLVSVPEDAEVRRSASYKKPVVLHSPNSPASQAYQKLAHKLTDEEFVEEAPAQEGEDDGFVNKMAKAIFG
;
A
#
# COMPACT_ATOMS: atom_id res chain seq x y z
N MET A 1 -6.34 -20.38 3.52
CA MET A 1 -6.58 -19.36 4.56
C MET A 1 -6.01 -18.08 3.99
N ALA A 2 -6.69 -16.95 4.11
CA ALA A 2 -6.13 -15.69 3.64
C ALA A 2 -4.82 -15.37 4.37
N LYS A 3 -3.88 -14.74 3.69
CA LYS A 3 -2.70 -14.13 4.30
C LYS A 3 -3.03 -12.67 4.63
N VAL A 4 -2.91 -12.29 5.88
CA VAL A 4 -3.26 -10.96 6.38
C VAL A 4 -2.00 -10.16 6.65
N TYR A 5 -1.82 -9.08 5.89
CA TYR A 5 -0.73 -8.12 6.09
C TYR A 5 -1.28 -6.80 6.64
N THR A 6 -0.71 -6.31 7.73
CA THR A 6 -0.95 -4.93 8.16
C THR A 6 0.19 -4.03 7.70
N ILE A 7 -0.16 -2.98 6.98
CA ILE A 7 0.79 -1.97 6.50
C ILE A 7 0.85 -0.88 7.58
N ALA A 8 1.98 -0.75 8.25
CA ALA A 8 2.11 0.10 9.44
C ALA A 8 3.31 1.06 9.37
N SER A 9 3.22 2.18 10.07
CA SER A 9 4.33 3.11 10.24
C SER A 9 4.21 3.91 11.52
N GLY A 10 5.33 4.32 12.09
CA GLY A 10 5.35 5.10 13.32
C GLY A 10 4.95 6.57 13.15
N LYS A 11 4.92 7.12 11.92
CA LYS A 11 4.51 8.50 11.63
C LYS A 11 3.66 8.60 10.37
N GLY A 12 2.89 9.70 10.24
CA GLY A 12 2.13 10.00 9.03
C GLY A 12 3.03 10.40 7.85
N GLY A 13 2.52 10.20 6.62
CA GLY A 13 3.19 10.65 5.41
C GLY A 13 4.35 9.77 4.93
N THR A 14 4.56 8.59 5.51
CA THR A 14 5.59 7.63 5.04
C THR A 14 5.21 6.88 3.78
N GLY A 15 3.96 6.95 3.31
CA GLY A 15 3.50 6.25 2.11
C GLY A 15 2.75 4.94 2.39
N LYS A 16 2.24 4.70 3.62
CA LYS A 16 1.44 3.51 3.95
C LYS A 16 0.29 3.26 2.98
N THR A 17 -0.67 4.18 2.92
CA THR A 17 -1.85 4.07 2.05
C THR A 17 -1.46 3.87 0.58
N THR A 18 -0.42 4.61 0.11
CA THR A 18 0.13 4.43 -1.23
C THR A 18 0.66 3.02 -1.43
N THR A 19 1.40 2.48 -0.46
CA THR A 19 1.91 1.11 -0.49
C THR A 19 0.75 0.11 -0.50
N THR A 20 -0.24 0.27 0.39
CA THR A 20 -1.42 -0.61 0.48
C THR A 20 -2.16 -0.70 -0.85
N ILE A 21 -2.45 0.46 -1.48
CA ILE A 21 -3.17 0.53 -2.75
C ILE A 21 -2.37 -0.13 -3.89
N ASN A 22 -1.09 0.24 -4.03
CA ASN A 22 -0.29 -0.23 -5.16
C ASN A 22 0.12 -1.70 -5.03
N LEU A 23 0.44 -2.17 -3.83
CA LEU A 23 0.67 -3.59 -3.56
C LEU A 23 -0.61 -4.39 -3.79
N GLY A 24 -1.77 -3.93 -3.26
CA GLY A 24 -3.06 -4.60 -3.46
C GLY A 24 -3.45 -4.69 -4.93
N THR A 25 -3.25 -3.61 -5.68
CA THR A 25 -3.51 -3.60 -7.13
C THR A 25 -2.57 -4.53 -7.88
N SER A 26 -1.27 -4.58 -7.53
CA SER A 26 -0.32 -5.49 -8.16
C SER A 26 -0.67 -6.96 -7.90
N LEU A 27 -1.07 -7.32 -6.68
CA LEU A 27 -1.54 -8.67 -6.35
C LEU A 27 -2.80 -9.03 -7.16
N ALA A 28 -3.75 -8.09 -7.31
CA ALA A 28 -4.94 -8.29 -8.12
C ALA A 28 -4.60 -8.47 -9.61
N GLN A 29 -3.65 -7.70 -10.16
CA GLN A 29 -3.14 -7.89 -11.53
C GLN A 29 -2.50 -9.27 -11.76
N MET A 30 -1.88 -9.85 -10.73
CA MET A 30 -1.34 -11.22 -10.76
C MET A 30 -2.45 -12.30 -10.68
N GLY A 31 -3.72 -11.89 -10.50
CA GLY A 31 -4.87 -12.79 -10.44
C GLY A 31 -5.23 -13.28 -9.04
N HIS A 32 -4.58 -12.76 -7.99
CA HIS A 32 -4.92 -13.09 -6.62
C HIS A 32 -6.15 -12.32 -6.14
N ARG A 33 -7.06 -13.02 -5.46
CA ARG A 33 -8.21 -12.38 -4.80
C ARG A 33 -7.71 -11.56 -3.63
N THR A 34 -7.62 -10.25 -3.82
CA THR A 34 -7.02 -9.31 -2.87
C THR A 34 -8.06 -8.32 -2.37
N THR A 35 -8.03 -8.07 -1.07
CA THR A 35 -8.83 -7.02 -0.42
C THR A 35 -7.91 -6.03 0.29
N VAL A 36 -8.15 -4.74 0.10
CA VAL A 36 -7.53 -3.67 0.89
C VAL A 36 -8.57 -3.06 1.82
N LEU A 37 -8.20 -2.79 3.07
CA LEU A 37 -9.07 -2.24 4.09
C LEU A 37 -8.41 -1.02 4.74
N ASP A 38 -9.12 0.10 4.77
CA ASP A 38 -8.68 1.31 5.46
C ASP A 38 -9.08 1.23 6.94
N ALA A 39 -8.11 1.02 7.83
CA ALA A 39 -8.31 1.03 9.27
C ALA A 39 -7.95 2.38 9.93
N ASP A 40 -7.53 3.37 9.14
CA ASP A 40 -7.31 4.74 9.64
C ASP A 40 -8.65 5.49 9.73
N LEU A 41 -9.43 5.15 10.77
CA LEU A 41 -10.76 5.70 10.97
C LEU A 41 -10.77 7.22 11.18
N GLY A 42 -9.66 7.77 11.65
CA GLY A 42 -9.55 9.22 11.94
C GLY A 42 -9.10 10.07 10.74
N MET A 43 -8.31 9.49 9.85
CA MET A 43 -7.74 10.19 8.69
C MET A 43 -7.79 9.30 7.43
N ALA A 44 -8.99 8.82 7.13
CA ALA A 44 -9.24 7.95 6.00
C ALA A 44 -8.79 8.56 4.66
N ASN A 45 -7.98 7.84 3.90
CA ASN A 45 -7.43 8.30 2.64
C ASN A 45 -7.55 7.28 1.50
N LEU A 46 -7.69 6.00 1.82
CA LEU A 46 -7.68 4.92 0.83
C LEU A 46 -8.86 5.06 -0.14
N GLY A 47 -10.08 5.26 0.38
CA GLY A 47 -11.28 5.49 -0.44
C GLY A 47 -11.14 6.72 -1.33
N LEU A 48 -10.60 7.83 -0.80
CA LEU A 48 -10.38 9.07 -1.56
C LEU A 48 -9.40 8.85 -2.73
N LEU A 49 -8.32 8.12 -2.52
CA LEU A 49 -7.31 7.84 -3.54
C LEU A 49 -7.78 6.87 -4.63
N LEU A 50 -8.86 6.12 -4.38
CA LEU A 50 -9.49 5.21 -5.33
C LEU A 50 -10.82 5.70 -5.89
N GLY A 51 -11.28 6.91 -5.51
CA GLY A 51 -12.53 7.49 -5.99
C GLY A 51 -13.78 6.88 -5.36
N LEU A 52 -13.68 6.32 -4.16
CA LEU A 52 -14.75 5.68 -3.39
C LEU A 52 -15.24 6.54 -2.21
N GLU A 53 -15.00 7.85 -2.24
CA GLU A 53 -15.35 8.77 -1.14
C GLU A 53 -16.84 9.02 -0.96
N GLU A 54 -17.66 8.70 -1.96
CA GLU A 54 -19.13 8.87 -1.94
C GLU A 54 -19.88 7.58 -1.63
N GLU A 55 -19.16 6.49 -1.32
CA GLU A 55 -19.80 5.21 -1.04
C GLU A 55 -20.62 5.25 0.26
N PRO A 56 -21.87 4.75 0.25
CA PRO A 56 -22.83 4.98 1.34
C PRO A 56 -22.54 4.12 2.58
N VAL A 57 -21.83 3.02 2.45
CA VAL A 57 -21.49 2.11 3.55
C VAL A 57 -19.98 1.99 3.65
N THR A 58 -19.43 2.33 4.79
CA THR A 58 -17.98 2.30 5.02
C THR A 58 -17.66 1.47 6.26
N LEU A 59 -16.40 1.33 6.59
CA LEU A 59 -15.98 0.65 7.81
C LEU A 59 -16.57 1.31 9.07
N HIS A 60 -16.84 2.62 9.04
CA HIS A 60 -17.49 3.32 10.16
C HIS A 60 -18.87 2.74 10.48
N GLU A 61 -19.75 2.55 9.48
CA GLU A 61 -21.08 1.98 9.65
C GLU A 61 -21.03 0.50 10.08
N VAL A 62 -19.99 -0.20 9.67
CA VAL A 62 -19.75 -1.59 10.12
C VAL A 62 -19.34 -1.64 11.58
N LEU A 63 -18.38 -0.80 11.98
CA LEU A 63 -17.88 -0.78 13.36
C LEU A 63 -18.85 -0.14 14.35
N SER A 64 -19.78 0.71 13.90
CA SER A 64 -20.91 1.16 14.74
C SER A 64 -21.92 0.02 14.99
N GLY A 65 -21.95 -0.99 14.12
CA GLY A 65 -22.90 -2.09 14.16
C GLY A 65 -24.15 -1.86 13.30
N ASP A 66 -24.20 -0.77 12.54
CA ASP A 66 -25.34 -0.41 11.68
C ASP A 66 -25.36 -1.24 10.40
N GLN A 67 -24.20 -1.71 9.93
CA GLN A 67 -24.04 -2.44 8.68
C GLN A 67 -23.18 -3.70 8.85
N ARG A 68 -23.32 -4.63 7.90
CA ARG A 68 -22.45 -5.81 7.80
C ARG A 68 -21.26 -5.49 6.89
N ILE A 69 -20.08 -6.03 7.18
CA ILE A 69 -18.84 -5.78 6.42
C ILE A 69 -19.00 -6.05 4.91
N LYS A 70 -19.78 -7.05 4.52
CA LYS A 70 -20.04 -7.36 3.10
C LYS A 70 -20.68 -6.20 2.30
N ASN A 71 -21.37 -5.29 2.99
CA ASN A 71 -22.01 -4.13 2.38
C ASN A 71 -21.03 -2.96 2.20
N ALA A 72 -19.85 -3.03 2.82
CA ALA A 72 -18.77 -2.06 2.72
C ALA A 72 -17.65 -2.53 1.78
N VAL A 73 -17.81 -3.67 1.10
CA VAL A 73 -16.83 -4.17 0.12
C VAL A 73 -17.22 -3.68 -1.25
N TYR A 74 -16.34 -2.91 -1.89
CA TYR A 74 -16.51 -2.34 -3.22
C TYR A 74 -15.48 -2.88 -4.19
N GLU A 75 -15.81 -2.86 -5.47
CA GLU A 75 -14.88 -3.23 -6.53
C GLU A 75 -13.99 -2.03 -6.88
N GLY A 76 -12.70 -2.21 -6.73
CA GLY A 76 -11.65 -1.29 -7.15
C GLY A 76 -11.03 -1.70 -8.49
N PRO A 77 -9.86 -1.14 -8.83
CA PRO A 77 -9.17 -1.45 -10.08
C PRO A 77 -8.70 -2.92 -10.12
N GLU A 78 -8.71 -3.52 -11.34
CA GLU A 78 -8.22 -4.89 -11.62
C GLU A 78 -8.89 -5.99 -10.76
N GLY A 79 -10.12 -5.77 -10.30
CA GLY A 79 -10.82 -6.71 -9.42
C GLY A 79 -10.37 -6.66 -7.96
N LEU A 80 -9.54 -5.68 -7.58
CA LEU A 80 -9.20 -5.42 -6.20
C LEU A 80 -10.47 -5.13 -5.39
N GLN A 81 -10.69 -5.80 -4.27
CA GLN A 81 -11.75 -5.45 -3.33
C GLN A 81 -11.27 -4.37 -2.37
N VAL A 82 -12.13 -3.40 -2.08
CA VAL A 82 -11.80 -2.23 -1.27
C VAL A 82 -12.84 -2.04 -0.18
N VAL A 83 -12.39 -1.88 1.07
CA VAL A 83 -13.21 -1.49 2.22
C VAL A 83 -12.74 -0.11 2.69
N PRO A 84 -13.41 0.97 2.26
CA PRO A 84 -13.02 2.32 2.68
C PRO A 84 -13.45 2.60 4.12
N ALA A 85 -12.68 3.39 4.85
CA ALA A 85 -13.16 4.06 6.05
C ALA A 85 -14.00 5.28 5.69
N GLY A 86 -14.91 5.67 6.57
CA GLY A 86 -15.76 6.85 6.36
C GLY A 86 -15.01 8.17 6.55
N LEU A 87 -15.54 9.23 5.96
CA LEU A 87 -14.99 10.59 6.07
C LEU A 87 -15.75 11.47 7.07
N THR A 88 -16.82 10.97 7.69
CA THR A 88 -17.67 11.75 8.58
C THR A 88 -17.22 11.70 10.02
N LEU A 89 -17.23 12.86 10.69
CA LEU A 89 -16.93 12.93 12.12
C LEU A 89 -17.94 12.11 12.96
N GLU A 90 -19.19 12.07 12.54
CA GLU A 90 -20.24 11.28 13.21
C GLU A 90 -19.96 9.77 13.12
N GLY A 91 -19.58 9.28 11.93
CA GLY A 91 -19.20 7.89 11.73
C GLY A 91 -17.97 7.52 12.59
N PHE A 92 -16.94 8.36 12.59
CA PHE A 92 -15.76 8.16 13.42
C PHE A 92 -16.11 8.08 14.93
N GLN A 93 -16.97 8.95 15.44
CA GLN A 93 -17.34 8.95 16.85
C GLN A 93 -18.15 7.71 17.29
N LYS A 94 -18.88 7.09 16.37
CA LYS A 94 -19.70 5.89 16.61
C LYS A 94 -18.95 4.58 16.38
N ALA A 95 -17.88 4.60 15.60
CA ALA A 95 -17.10 3.42 15.28
C ALA A 95 -16.41 2.87 16.54
N ASP A 96 -16.51 1.57 16.74
CA ASP A 96 -15.83 0.83 17.80
C ASP A 96 -14.70 -0.01 17.19
N PRO A 97 -13.43 0.41 17.29
CA PRO A 97 -12.31 -0.32 16.71
C PRO A 97 -12.18 -1.76 17.21
N GLU A 98 -12.68 -2.05 18.41
CA GLU A 98 -12.59 -3.41 18.99
C GLU A 98 -13.44 -4.44 18.22
N LYS A 99 -14.41 -3.99 17.41
CA LYS A 99 -15.21 -4.85 16.52
C LYS A 99 -14.50 -5.21 15.22
N LEU A 100 -13.33 -4.66 14.95
CA LEU A 100 -12.62 -4.90 13.68
C LEU A 100 -12.33 -6.40 13.48
N GLN A 101 -11.86 -7.09 14.51
CA GLN A 101 -11.55 -8.51 14.43
C GLN A 101 -12.76 -9.35 14.01
N ASP A 102 -13.93 -9.08 14.59
CA ASP A 102 -15.18 -9.78 14.24
C ASP A 102 -15.61 -9.47 12.78
N ALA A 103 -15.43 -8.21 12.36
CA ALA A 103 -15.78 -7.79 11.01
C ALA A 103 -14.92 -8.46 9.93
N LEU A 104 -13.65 -8.78 10.20
CA LEU A 104 -12.71 -9.33 9.24
C LEU A 104 -13.02 -10.78 8.82
N SER A 105 -13.75 -11.56 9.62
CA SER A 105 -14.00 -12.99 9.34
C SER A 105 -14.56 -13.22 7.94
N TYR A 106 -15.54 -12.41 7.52
CA TYR A 106 -16.13 -12.52 6.18
C TYR A 106 -15.11 -12.24 5.06
N ILE A 107 -14.23 -11.25 5.24
CA ILE A 107 -13.22 -10.89 4.25
C ILE A 107 -12.20 -12.02 4.13
N ILE A 108 -11.71 -12.55 5.25
CA ILE A 108 -10.72 -13.63 5.31
C ILE A 108 -11.22 -14.88 4.57
N ASP A 109 -12.51 -15.19 4.68
CA ASP A 109 -13.10 -16.35 3.99
C ASP A 109 -13.22 -16.15 2.46
N ASN A 110 -13.18 -14.90 1.97
CA ASN A 110 -13.45 -14.56 0.56
C ASN A 110 -12.24 -14.01 -0.20
N THR A 111 -11.07 -13.88 0.44
CA THR A 111 -9.85 -13.33 -0.16
C THR A 111 -8.68 -14.28 0.00
N GLU A 112 -7.60 -14.07 -0.76
CA GLU A 112 -6.31 -14.75 -0.61
C GLU A 112 -5.31 -13.84 0.13
N TYR A 113 -5.37 -12.54 -0.16
CA TYR A 113 -4.57 -11.51 0.50
C TYR A 113 -5.45 -10.41 1.06
N LEU A 114 -5.31 -10.13 2.34
CA LEU A 114 -5.92 -8.98 3.01
C LEU A 114 -4.81 -8.01 3.42
N LEU A 115 -4.87 -6.78 2.89
CA LEU A 115 -3.96 -5.71 3.25
C LEU A 115 -4.72 -4.67 4.10
N ILE A 116 -4.28 -4.45 5.32
CA ILE A 116 -4.90 -3.49 6.25
C ILE A 116 -4.03 -2.24 6.32
N ASP A 117 -4.54 -1.10 5.88
CA ASP A 117 -3.90 0.20 6.03
C ASP A 117 -4.11 0.72 7.45
N ALA A 118 -3.10 0.60 8.31
CA ALA A 118 -3.21 0.98 9.72
C ALA A 118 -3.13 2.50 9.90
N PRO A 119 -3.73 3.08 10.96
CA PRO A 119 -3.47 4.46 11.32
C PRO A 119 -2.00 4.69 11.66
N ALA A 120 -1.54 5.94 11.50
CA ALA A 120 -0.17 6.31 11.81
C ALA A 120 0.06 6.40 13.32
N GLY A 121 1.26 6.03 13.76
CA GLY A 121 1.66 6.17 15.16
C GLY A 121 1.27 4.98 16.03
N LEU A 122 1.24 5.18 17.35
CA LEU A 122 1.06 4.14 18.36
C LEU A 122 -0.16 4.42 19.24
N SER A 123 -1.25 4.88 18.65
CA SER A 123 -2.53 5.03 19.35
C SER A 123 -3.16 3.67 19.64
N LYS A 124 -4.18 3.63 20.50
CA LYS A 124 -4.96 2.40 20.74
C LYS A 124 -5.53 1.82 19.44
N ASP A 125 -5.95 2.69 18.53
CA ASP A 125 -6.56 2.31 17.25
C ASP A 125 -5.55 1.67 16.27
N SER A 126 -4.25 2.04 16.36
CA SER A 126 -3.20 1.41 15.55
C SER A 126 -2.78 0.03 16.05
N VAL A 127 -3.02 -0.29 17.32
CA VAL A 127 -2.66 -1.58 17.91
C VAL A 127 -3.54 -2.72 17.41
N ILE A 128 -4.85 -2.46 17.20
CA ILE A 128 -5.81 -3.49 16.78
C ILE A 128 -5.47 -4.06 15.39
N PRO A 129 -5.21 -3.23 14.35
CA PRO A 129 -4.74 -3.73 13.05
C PRO A 129 -3.46 -4.57 13.14
N LEU A 130 -2.53 -4.23 14.03
CA LEU A 130 -1.31 -5.02 14.23
C LEU A 130 -1.63 -6.40 14.81
N ALA A 131 -2.55 -6.49 15.77
CA ALA A 131 -2.88 -7.73 16.47
C ALA A 131 -3.65 -8.76 15.62
N VAL A 132 -4.28 -8.32 14.51
CA VAL A 132 -5.03 -9.21 13.61
C VAL A 132 -4.21 -9.68 12.40
N ALA A 133 -3.00 -9.16 12.23
CA ALA A 133 -2.12 -9.50 11.11
C ALA A 133 -1.41 -10.83 11.32
N ASP A 134 -1.21 -11.60 10.24
CA ASP A 134 -0.22 -12.67 10.23
C ASP A 134 1.20 -12.08 10.21
N GLU A 135 1.37 -11.00 9.44
CA GLU A 135 2.64 -10.26 9.34
C GLU A 135 2.39 -8.76 9.18
N VAL A 136 3.30 -7.97 9.71
CA VAL A 136 3.30 -6.50 9.58
C VAL A 136 4.39 -6.06 8.62
N LEU A 137 4.03 -5.28 7.60
CA LEU A 137 4.97 -4.60 6.72
C LEU A 137 5.22 -3.19 7.25
N LEU A 138 6.46 -2.91 7.68
CA LEU A 138 6.85 -1.60 8.19
C LEU A 138 7.18 -0.66 7.04
N VAL A 139 6.43 0.43 6.91
CA VAL A 139 6.69 1.47 5.90
C VAL A 139 7.46 2.61 6.53
N VAL A 140 8.70 2.82 6.07
CA VAL A 140 9.61 3.83 6.59
C VAL A 140 10.30 4.59 5.47
N ASN A 141 10.75 5.80 5.76
CA ASN A 141 11.63 6.58 4.87
C ASN A 141 13.09 6.44 5.35
N PRO A 142 14.10 6.64 4.50
CA PRO A 142 15.51 6.46 4.86
C PRO A 142 16.08 7.60 5.73
N GLU A 143 15.33 8.02 6.77
CA GLU A 143 15.66 9.10 7.70
C GLU A 143 15.75 8.59 9.13
N LEU A 144 16.67 9.12 9.95
CA LEU A 144 16.82 8.73 11.37
C LEU A 144 15.52 8.90 12.18
N SER A 145 14.75 9.94 11.91
CA SER A 145 13.46 10.16 12.58
C SER A 145 12.47 9.04 12.27
N SER A 146 12.44 8.59 11.01
CA SER A 146 11.59 7.49 10.55
C SER A 146 12.01 6.15 11.17
N MET A 147 13.33 5.93 11.34
CA MET A 147 13.85 4.75 12.01
C MET A 147 13.42 4.68 13.47
N ALA A 148 13.52 5.79 14.21
CA ALA A 148 13.09 5.83 15.61
C ALA A 148 11.60 5.51 15.79
N ASP A 149 10.76 5.98 14.86
CA ASP A 149 9.33 5.71 14.89
C ASP A 149 9.01 4.30 14.39
N GLY A 150 9.73 3.80 13.38
CA GLY A 150 9.67 2.42 12.90
C GLY A 150 10.02 1.41 13.97
N LEU A 151 11.08 1.66 14.75
CA LEU A 151 11.48 0.80 15.87
C LEU A 151 10.38 0.71 16.94
N LYS A 152 9.71 1.81 17.26
CA LYS A 152 8.57 1.79 18.19
C LYS A 152 7.43 0.94 17.65
N THR A 153 7.12 1.05 16.35
CA THR A 153 6.08 0.24 15.70
C THR A 153 6.46 -1.23 15.74
N ARG A 154 7.71 -1.59 15.42
CA ARG A 154 8.21 -2.95 15.54
C ARG A 154 8.04 -3.52 16.96
N VAL A 155 8.52 -2.79 17.97
CA VAL A 155 8.37 -3.20 19.38
C VAL A 155 6.88 -3.41 19.76
N MET A 156 5.98 -2.60 19.20
CA MET A 156 4.54 -2.76 19.43
C MET A 156 4.02 -4.02 18.73
N THR A 157 4.45 -4.29 17.50
CA THR A 157 4.12 -5.52 16.75
C THR A 157 4.51 -6.76 17.56
N ASP A 158 5.74 -6.82 18.06
CA ASP A 158 6.21 -7.92 18.92
C ASP A 158 5.35 -8.08 20.20
N LYS A 159 4.96 -6.96 20.81
CA LYS A 159 4.14 -6.98 22.05
C LYS A 159 2.72 -7.50 21.84
N VAL A 160 2.15 -7.32 20.67
CA VAL A 160 0.81 -7.86 20.34
C VAL A 160 0.86 -9.29 19.82
N GLY A 161 2.06 -9.86 19.64
CA GLY A 161 2.29 -11.24 19.23
C GLY A 161 2.23 -11.46 17.72
N SER A 162 2.39 -10.40 16.92
CA SER A 162 2.49 -10.48 15.46
C SER A 162 3.94 -10.38 15.02
N ASP A 163 4.24 -10.95 13.85
CA ASP A 163 5.58 -10.93 13.27
C ASP A 163 5.77 -9.74 12.31
N VAL A 164 7.00 -9.21 12.25
CA VAL A 164 7.39 -8.26 11.21
C VAL A 164 7.82 -9.03 9.97
N GLY A 165 6.99 -9.00 8.92
CA GLY A 165 7.26 -9.66 7.64
C GLY A 165 8.32 -8.96 6.80
N GLY A 166 8.65 -7.70 7.11
CA GLY A 166 9.71 -6.94 6.46
C GLY A 166 9.45 -5.45 6.36
N ILE A 167 10.35 -4.75 5.67
CA ILE A 167 10.35 -3.30 5.53
C ILE A 167 10.09 -2.92 4.09
N VAL A 168 9.21 -1.94 3.88
CA VAL A 168 9.05 -1.20 2.62
C VAL A 168 9.70 0.17 2.81
N LEU A 169 10.88 0.35 2.22
CA LEU A 169 11.63 1.60 2.30
C LEU A 169 11.15 2.55 1.19
N THR A 170 10.39 3.57 1.56
CA THR A 170 9.78 4.51 0.61
C THR A 170 10.56 5.81 0.53
N ARG A 171 10.37 6.55 -0.59
CA ARG A 171 11.09 7.80 -0.90
C ARG A 171 12.61 7.65 -0.89
N ALA A 172 13.11 6.48 -1.25
CA ALA A 172 14.54 6.23 -1.36
C ALA A 172 15.14 7.13 -2.46
N GLY A 173 16.32 7.69 -2.19
CA GLY A 173 17.01 8.59 -3.11
C GLY A 173 16.44 10.00 -3.15
N SER A 174 15.57 10.38 -2.20
CA SER A 174 14.99 11.74 -2.13
C SER A 174 15.98 12.79 -1.60
N ALA A 175 16.92 12.39 -0.75
CA ALA A 175 17.92 13.24 -0.16
C ALA A 175 19.33 12.60 -0.24
N GLY A 176 20.35 13.43 -0.33
CA GLY A 176 21.75 12.95 -0.44
C GLY A 176 22.33 12.35 0.84
N ASP A 177 21.57 12.40 1.95
CA ASP A 177 21.90 11.87 3.27
C ASP A 177 20.99 10.72 3.70
N ASP A 178 20.33 10.07 2.74
CA ASP A 178 19.54 8.88 2.97
C ASP A 178 20.36 7.77 3.64
N LEU A 179 19.75 7.04 4.57
CA LEU A 179 20.36 5.87 5.17
C LEU A 179 20.46 4.72 4.16
N ASP A 180 21.60 4.03 4.15
CA ASP A 180 21.77 2.82 3.37
C ASP A 180 20.82 1.69 3.83
N VAL A 181 20.42 0.83 2.91
CA VAL A 181 19.53 -0.32 3.18
C VAL A 181 20.05 -1.16 4.35
N SER A 182 21.33 -1.53 4.35
CA SER A 182 21.92 -2.30 5.44
C SER A 182 21.80 -1.63 6.80
N ARG A 183 21.91 -0.30 6.83
CA ARG A 183 21.74 0.46 8.08
C ARG A 183 20.29 0.48 8.55
N VAL A 184 19.33 0.53 7.62
CA VAL A 184 17.88 0.42 7.93
C VAL A 184 17.58 -0.96 8.52
N GLU A 185 18.09 -2.03 7.89
CA GLU A 185 17.93 -3.42 8.36
C GLU A 185 18.53 -3.62 9.74
N ASP A 186 19.75 -3.13 9.99
CA ASP A 186 20.41 -3.20 11.30
C ASP A 186 19.60 -2.49 12.40
N LEU A 187 19.05 -1.30 12.10
CA LEU A 187 18.31 -0.48 13.06
C LEU A 187 16.93 -1.05 13.39
N LEU A 188 16.27 -1.63 12.41
CA LEU A 188 14.92 -2.18 12.55
C LEU A 188 14.92 -3.70 12.73
N GLU A 189 16.08 -4.35 12.64
CA GLU A 189 16.27 -5.81 12.74
C GLU A 189 15.25 -6.60 11.89
N ALA A 190 15.03 -6.13 10.67
CA ALA A 190 14.12 -6.74 9.70
C ALA A 190 14.62 -6.49 8.27
N GLU A 191 14.31 -7.41 7.35
CA GLU A 191 14.72 -7.33 5.94
C GLU A 191 14.00 -6.20 5.22
N VAL A 192 14.73 -5.44 4.39
CA VAL A 192 14.12 -4.52 3.41
C VAL A 192 13.66 -5.33 2.20
N LEU A 193 12.34 -5.54 2.11
CA LEU A 193 11.75 -6.29 0.99
C LEU A 193 11.88 -5.54 -0.33
N VAL A 194 11.72 -4.23 -0.28
CA VAL A 194 11.82 -3.36 -1.45
C VAL A 194 12.18 -1.93 -1.05
N SER A 195 12.97 -1.26 -1.90
CA SER A 195 13.16 0.19 -1.88
C SER A 195 12.33 0.83 -3.00
N VAL A 196 11.35 1.63 -2.61
CA VAL A 196 10.50 2.41 -3.51
C VAL A 196 11.11 3.81 -3.65
N PRO A 197 11.63 4.20 -4.81
CA PRO A 197 12.24 5.50 -4.98
C PRO A 197 11.23 6.65 -4.89
N GLU A 198 11.70 7.86 -4.59
CA GLU A 198 10.86 9.06 -4.76
C GLU A 198 10.55 9.22 -6.25
N ASP A 199 9.26 9.28 -6.57
CA ASP A 199 8.77 9.29 -7.94
C ASP A 199 7.60 10.26 -8.09
N ALA A 200 7.73 11.22 -9.00
CA ALA A 200 6.68 12.22 -9.26
C ALA A 200 5.39 11.59 -9.79
N GLU A 201 5.48 10.42 -10.46
CA GLU A 201 4.31 9.71 -10.97
C GLU A 201 3.38 9.22 -9.85
N VAL A 202 3.91 8.93 -8.67
CA VAL A 202 3.09 8.58 -7.49
C VAL A 202 2.14 9.72 -7.11
N ARG A 203 2.64 10.97 -7.10
CA ARG A 203 1.80 12.14 -6.80
C ARG A 203 0.83 12.44 -7.94
N ARG A 204 1.30 12.30 -9.18
CA ARG A 204 0.47 12.51 -10.37
C ARG A 204 -0.68 11.51 -10.43
N SER A 205 -0.42 10.23 -10.24
CA SER A 205 -1.42 9.15 -10.25
C SER A 205 -2.52 9.36 -9.19
N ALA A 206 -2.13 9.79 -7.99
CA ALA A 206 -3.06 10.13 -6.92
C ALA A 206 -4.05 11.24 -7.33
N SER A 207 -3.61 12.25 -8.11
CA SER A 207 -4.48 13.31 -8.64
C SER A 207 -5.53 12.78 -9.63
N TYR A 208 -5.26 11.64 -10.25
CA TYR A 208 -6.20 10.95 -11.15
C TYR A 208 -7.00 9.84 -10.44
N LYS A 209 -6.85 9.71 -9.11
CA LYS A 209 -7.47 8.62 -8.31
C LYS A 209 -7.17 7.23 -8.87
N LYS A 210 -5.94 7.03 -9.32
CA LYS A 210 -5.46 5.76 -9.88
C LYS A 210 -4.19 5.31 -9.18
N PRO A 211 -4.01 4.02 -8.89
CA PRO A 211 -2.73 3.47 -8.44
C PRO A 211 -1.62 3.76 -9.45
N VAL A 212 -0.40 4.05 -8.99
CA VAL A 212 0.72 4.34 -9.89
C VAL A 212 1.08 3.14 -10.76
N VAL A 213 0.89 1.93 -10.26
CA VAL A 213 1.10 0.68 -11.02
C VAL A 213 0.20 0.55 -12.25
N LEU A 214 -0.93 1.28 -12.28
CA LEU A 214 -1.82 1.36 -13.44
C LEU A 214 -1.65 2.64 -14.26
N HIS A 215 -1.32 3.75 -13.57
CA HIS A 215 -1.18 5.05 -14.24
C HIS A 215 0.12 5.14 -15.04
N SER A 216 1.21 4.65 -14.45
CA SER A 216 2.57 4.67 -15.03
C SER A 216 3.28 3.33 -14.71
N PRO A 217 2.88 2.21 -15.37
CA PRO A 217 3.34 0.86 -15.02
C PRO A 217 4.86 0.69 -15.02
N ASN A 218 5.53 1.42 -15.91
CA ASN A 218 6.99 1.33 -16.08
C ASN A 218 7.76 2.36 -15.22
N SER A 219 7.08 3.13 -14.38
CA SER A 219 7.78 4.08 -13.49
C SER A 219 8.56 3.32 -12.41
N PRO A 220 9.66 3.90 -11.89
CA PRO A 220 10.49 3.24 -10.88
C PRO A 220 9.71 2.82 -9.63
N ALA A 221 8.74 3.65 -9.17
CA ALA A 221 7.89 3.30 -8.05
C ALA A 221 6.94 2.15 -8.37
N SER A 222 6.37 2.12 -9.58
CA SER A 222 5.48 1.04 -10.03
C SER A 222 6.21 -0.30 -10.05
N GLN A 223 7.39 -0.36 -10.65
CA GLN A 223 8.22 -1.57 -10.69
C GLN A 223 8.58 -2.05 -9.28
N ALA A 224 8.85 -1.13 -8.36
CA ALA A 224 9.12 -1.50 -6.97
C ALA A 224 7.91 -2.15 -6.28
N TYR A 225 6.68 -1.63 -6.47
CA TYR A 225 5.48 -2.24 -5.91
C TYR A 225 5.13 -3.58 -6.57
N GLN A 226 5.31 -3.72 -7.88
CA GLN A 226 5.16 -5.00 -8.58
C GLN A 226 6.16 -6.03 -8.05
N LYS A 227 7.44 -5.66 -7.90
CA LYS A 227 8.47 -6.50 -7.30
C LYS A 227 8.12 -6.93 -5.86
N LEU A 228 7.55 -6.03 -5.07
CA LEU A 228 7.07 -6.36 -3.71
C LEU A 228 5.95 -7.41 -3.77
N ALA A 229 4.98 -7.28 -4.67
CA ALA A 229 3.90 -8.26 -4.84
C ALA A 229 4.45 -9.65 -5.18
N HIS A 230 5.35 -9.74 -6.15
CA HIS A 230 6.00 -11.01 -6.52
C HIS A 230 6.79 -11.62 -5.34
N LYS A 231 7.48 -10.79 -4.54
CA LYS A 231 8.22 -11.27 -3.38
C LYS A 231 7.31 -11.85 -2.29
N LEU A 232 6.11 -11.30 -2.10
CA LEU A 232 5.15 -11.76 -1.11
C LEU A 232 4.36 -13.02 -1.56
N THR A 233 4.35 -13.31 -2.86
CA THR A 233 3.70 -14.49 -3.43
C THR A 233 4.68 -15.63 -3.72
N ASP A 234 5.99 -15.43 -3.48
CA ASP A 234 7.08 -16.33 -3.91
C ASP A 234 7.07 -16.62 -5.43
N GLU A 235 6.53 -15.68 -6.23
CA GLU A 235 6.52 -15.76 -7.68
C GLU A 235 7.71 -15.01 -8.29
N GLU A 236 8.23 -15.52 -9.41
CA GLU A 236 9.38 -14.90 -10.08
C GLU A 236 8.97 -13.56 -10.73
N PHE A 237 9.67 -12.47 -10.37
CA PHE A 237 9.50 -11.17 -11.02
C PHE A 237 10.36 -11.10 -12.28
N VAL A 238 9.70 -11.01 -13.44
CA VAL A 238 10.37 -10.78 -14.72
C VAL A 238 10.30 -9.29 -15.02
N GLU A 239 11.43 -8.60 -14.92
CA GLU A 239 11.53 -7.18 -15.28
C GLU A 239 11.30 -7.04 -16.79
N GLU A 240 10.16 -6.46 -17.18
CA GLU A 240 9.95 -6.10 -18.58
C GLU A 240 10.97 -5.03 -18.95
N ALA A 241 11.88 -5.38 -19.87
CA ALA A 241 12.81 -4.41 -20.41
C ALA A 241 12.01 -3.20 -20.95
N PRO A 242 12.45 -1.94 -20.66
CA PRO A 242 11.76 -0.77 -21.17
C PRO A 242 11.61 -0.95 -22.68
N ALA A 243 10.37 -0.82 -23.16
CA ALA A 243 10.12 -0.84 -24.60
C ALA A 243 11.07 0.18 -25.21
N GLN A 244 12.03 -0.31 -26.00
CA GLN A 244 12.89 0.58 -26.78
C GLN A 244 11.92 1.41 -27.62
N GLU A 245 11.80 2.70 -27.32
CA GLU A 245 11.23 3.64 -28.25
C GLU A 245 12.01 3.43 -29.55
N GLY A 246 11.36 2.77 -30.50
CA GLY A 246 11.98 2.51 -31.79
C GLY A 246 12.38 3.86 -32.34
N GLU A 247 13.67 4.14 -32.38
CA GLU A 247 14.21 5.22 -33.19
C GLU A 247 13.66 5.00 -34.58
N ASP A 248 12.66 5.80 -34.93
CA ASP A 248 12.12 5.86 -36.30
C ASP A 248 13.13 6.58 -37.20
N ASP A 249 14.36 6.03 -37.22
CA ASP A 249 15.44 6.44 -38.13
C ASP A 249 15.07 6.22 -39.60
N GLY A 250 14.05 5.46 -39.86
CA GLY A 250 13.57 5.19 -41.22
C GLY A 250 12.80 6.35 -41.84
N PHE A 251 12.08 7.14 -41.06
CA PHE A 251 11.26 8.24 -41.58
C PHE A 251 12.08 9.50 -41.80
N VAL A 252 12.97 9.85 -40.88
CA VAL A 252 13.85 11.02 -40.97
C VAL A 252 14.86 10.84 -42.10
N ASN A 253 15.46 9.66 -42.31
CA ASN A 253 16.34 9.34 -43.40
C ASN A 253 15.63 9.32 -44.77
N LYS A 254 14.37 8.88 -44.85
CA LYS A 254 13.56 8.94 -46.07
C LYS A 254 13.21 10.38 -46.43
N MET A 255 12.86 11.22 -45.45
CA MET A 255 12.63 12.64 -45.69
C MET A 255 13.91 13.40 -46.12
N ALA A 256 15.03 13.14 -45.46
CA ALA A 256 16.32 13.76 -45.85
C ALA A 256 16.74 13.41 -47.28
N LYS A 257 16.56 12.14 -47.70
CA LYS A 257 16.81 11.74 -49.12
C LYS A 257 15.83 12.34 -50.11
N ALA A 258 14.61 12.65 -49.73
CA ALA A 258 13.63 13.28 -50.62
C ALA A 258 13.84 14.79 -50.79
N ILE A 259 14.55 15.45 -49.87
CA ILE A 259 14.76 16.90 -49.89
C ILE A 259 16.17 17.28 -50.42
N PHE A 260 17.15 16.41 -50.20
CA PHE A 260 18.57 16.68 -50.50
C PHE A 260 19.23 15.69 -51.48
N GLY A 261 18.48 14.75 -52.04
CA GLY A 261 18.96 13.75 -52.99
C GLY A 261 18.84 14.17 -54.44
#